data_948f14ecec2b52afa284ef7e4b740182
#
_entry.id   948f14ecec2b52afa284ef7e4b740182
#
_cell.length_a   1.000
_cell.length_b   1.000
_cell.length_c   1.000
_cell.angle_alpha   90.00
_cell.angle_beta   90.00
_cell.angle_gamma   90.00
#
_symmetry.space_group_name_H-M   'P 1'
#
loop_
_entity.id
_entity.type
_entity.pdbx_description
1 polymer ?
#
loop_
_entity_poly.entity_id
_entity_poly.type
_entity_poly.pdbx_seq_one_letter_code
_entity_poly.pdbx_strand_id
1 'polypeptide(L)'
;NENDTEFTFYMRPGMKWSDGMPVTTEDVRFAVEDVLKNEEIYPVFPTRYRSLFSVEGTPCELTVIDDYTFKLTFDQPYGSFPAHLAISDWVQYNDLLKPAHYLKQFHIDYTPLEELLPLMEAESIAEDEWFNLFNTKQMTHLSQICNPQKMDHPVLTPWYMTSHDAGVYMWERNPYYFKVDTEGNQLPYIDYLRSDLISERETLMLRALTGEFDYPGERASLKKLPLMREQEDAGLINIYMARMHRLPYSARLNYTYPDPVWR
;
A
#
# COMPACT_ATOMS: atom_id res chain seq x y z
N ASN A 1 15.97 -9.85 -19.27
CA ASN A 1 16.95 -10.26 -20.30
C ASN A 1 18.37 -9.93 -19.84
N GLU A 2 19.40 -10.35 -20.59
CA GLU A 2 20.83 -10.12 -20.27
C GLU A 2 21.24 -8.64 -20.31
N ASN A 3 20.45 -7.79 -20.94
CA ASN A 3 20.70 -6.35 -21.06
C ASN A 3 19.97 -5.52 -19.99
N ASP A 4 19.27 -6.15 -19.06
CA ASP A 4 18.48 -5.49 -18.01
C ASP A 4 17.45 -4.46 -18.54
N THR A 5 16.92 -4.68 -19.74
CA THR A 5 15.91 -3.82 -20.36
C THR A 5 14.52 -4.41 -20.34
N GLU A 6 14.37 -5.73 -20.13
CA GLU A 6 13.09 -6.41 -20.11
C GLU A 6 12.96 -7.27 -18.85
N PHE A 7 11.83 -7.13 -18.16
CA PHE A 7 11.49 -7.89 -16.98
C PHE A 7 10.13 -8.57 -17.18
N THR A 8 10.14 -9.89 -17.20
CA THR A 8 8.91 -10.70 -17.32
C THR A 8 8.47 -11.17 -15.97
N PHE A 9 7.20 -10.95 -15.65
CA PHE A 9 6.56 -11.32 -14.40
C PHE A 9 5.55 -12.42 -14.63
N TYR A 10 5.62 -13.45 -13.79
CA TYR A 10 4.68 -14.57 -13.77
C TYR A 10 3.85 -14.47 -12.51
N MET A 11 2.59 -14.13 -12.67
CA MET A 11 1.64 -14.07 -11.57
C MET A 11 1.20 -15.48 -11.18
N ARG A 12 0.89 -15.69 -9.93
CA ARG A 12 0.40 -16.98 -9.46
C ARG A 12 -1.06 -17.16 -9.90
N PRO A 13 -1.39 -18.19 -10.72
CA PRO A 13 -2.78 -18.47 -11.05
C PRO A 13 -3.62 -18.78 -9.82
N GLY A 14 -4.89 -18.36 -9.82
CA GLY A 14 -5.83 -18.61 -8.72
C GLY A 14 -5.76 -17.62 -7.58
N MET A 15 -4.88 -16.60 -7.63
CA MET A 15 -4.94 -15.48 -6.69
C MET A 15 -6.27 -14.72 -6.82
N LYS A 16 -6.79 -14.26 -5.70
CA LYS A 16 -8.03 -13.49 -5.64
C LYS A 16 -7.86 -12.26 -4.76
N TRP A 17 -8.58 -11.22 -5.10
CA TRP A 17 -8.84 -10.08 -4.23
C TRP A 17 -9.67 -10.49 -3.01
N SER A 18 -9.76 -9.62 -1.99
CA SER A 18 -10.51 -9.89 -0.75
C SER A 18 -12.03 -10.08 -0.98
N ASP A 19 -12.56 -9.60 -2.08
CA ASP A 19 -13.95 -9.80 -2.51
C ASP A 19 -14.16 -11.08 -3.33
N GLY A 20 -13.10 -11.85 -3.57
CA GLY A 20 -13.15 -13.12 -4.30
C GLY A 20 -12.97 -13.02 -5.81
N MET A 21 -12.86 -11.81 -6.37
CA MET A 21 -12.57 -11.61 -7.79
C MET A 21 -11.14 -12.04 -8.13
N PRO A 22 -10.91 -12.64 -9.29
CA PRO A 22 -9.58 -13.11 -9.68
C PRO A 22 -8.61 -11.95 -9.88
N VAL A 23 -7.35 -12.18 -9.51
CA VAL A 23 -6.23 -11.28 -9.82
C VAL A 23 -5.61 -11.72 -11.13
N THR A 24 -5.61 -10.85 -12.13
CA THR A 24 -5.11 -11.14 -13.47
C THR A 24 -4.24 -10.01 -14.01
N THR A 25 -3.67 -10.21 -15.20
CA THR A 25 -2.92 -9.17 -15.91
C THR A 25 -3.79 -7.99 -16.33
N GLU A 26 -5.13 -8.12 -16.33
CA GLU A 26 -6.03 -6.98 -16.53
C GLU A 26 -5.91 -5.96 -15.39
N ASP A 27 -5.67 -6.40 -14.16
CA ASP A 27 -5.42 -5.50 -13.02
C ASP A 27 -4.11 -4.72 -13.20
N VAL A 28 -3.10 -5.35 -13.83
CA VAL A 28 -1.82 -4.71 -14.17
C VAL A 28 -1.99 -3.76 -15.36
N ARG A 29 -2.70 -4.20 -16.42
CA ARG A 29 -2.96 -3.38 -17.60
C ARG A 29 -3.70 -2.10 -17.19
N PHE A 30 -4.78 -2.24 -16.45
CA PHE A 30 -5.55 -1.11 -15.95
C PHE A 30 -4.68 -0.17 -15.10
N ALA A 31 -3.87 -0.73 -14.19
CA ALA A 31 -2.98 0.07 -13.35
C ALA A 31 -1.98 0.89 -14.18
N VAL A 32 -1.36 0.30 -15.20
CA VAL A 32 -0.32 0.96 -15.98
C VAL A 32 -0.91 1.88 -17.05
N GLU A 33 -1.84 1.36 -17.86
CA GLU A 33 -2.30 2.06 -19.05
C GLU A 33 -3.38 3.11 -18.72
N ASP A 34 -4.32 2.78 -17.84
CA ASP A 34 -5.47 3.63 -17.60
C ASP A 34 -5.28 4.55 -16.36
N VAL A 35 -4.41 4.15 -15.42
CA VAL A 35 -4.18 4.94 -14.20
C VAL A 35 -2.84 5.66 -14.22
N LEU A 36 -1.71 4.94 -14.30
CA LEU A 36 -0.39 5.58 -14.20
C LEU A 36 -0.04 6.46 -15.39
N LYS A 37 -0.53 6.14 -16.60
CA LYS A 37 -0.35 6.94 -17.81
C LYS A 37 -1.41 8.04 -17.99
N ASN A 38 -2.45 8.05 -17.17
CA ASN A 38 -3.47 9.08 -17.22
C ASN A 38 -2.97 10.37 -16.55
N GLU A 39 -2.81 11.43 -17.33
CA GLU A 39 -2.24 12.71 -16.87
C GLU A 39 -3.15 13.48 -15.92
N GLU A 40 -4.46 13.21 -15.90
CA GLU A 40 -5.38 13.81 -14.93
C GLU A 40 -5.23 13.15 -13.55
N ILE A 41 -4.99 11.83 -13.50
CA ILE A 41 -4.77 11.08 -12.25
C ILE A 41 -3.32 11.24 -11.77
N TYR A 42 -2.36 11.09 -12.69
CA TYR A 42 -0.93 11.22 -12.44
C TYR A 42 -0.30 12.21 -13.42
N PRO A 43 -0.24 13.50 -13.09
CA PRO A 43 0.38 14.53 -13.96
C PRO A 43 1.84 14.22 -14.31
N VAL A 44 2.49 13.40 -13.51
CA VAL A 44 3.85 12.90 -13.78
C VAL A 44 3.88 11.40 -13.55
N PHE A 45 4.18 10.65 -14.60
CA PHE A 45 4.37 9.20 -14.51
C PHE A 45 5.45 8.86 -13.46
N PRO A 46 5.23 7.90 -12.55
CA PRO A 46 6.14 7.63 -11.44
C PRO A 46 7.56 7.27 -11.89
N THR A 47 8.56 7.93 -11.29
CA THR A 47 9.99 7.79 -11.64
C THR A 47 10.51 6.36 -11.54
N ARG A 48 9.96 5.54 -10.63
CA ARG A 48 10.38 4.14 -10.44
C ARG A 48 10.09 3.25 -11.64
N TYR A 49 9.13 3.64 -12.49
CA TYR A 49 8.77 2.95 -13.73
C TYR A 49 9.30 3.68 -14.96
N ARG A 50 10.25 4.59 -14.77
CA ARG A 50 11.01 5.24 -15.84
C ARG A 50 12.43 4.71 -15.90
N SER A 51 13.00 4.65 -17.07
CA SER A 51 14.41 4.31 -17.24
C SER A 51 15.30 5.22 -16.36
N LEU A 52 16.44 4.69 -15.93
CA LEU A 52 17.42 5.37 -15.07
C LEU A 52 16.88 5.88 -13.71
N PHE A 53 15.67 5.45 -13.30
CA PHE A 53 15.02 5.96 -12.09
C PHE A 53 15.00 7.49 -12.04
N SER A 54 14.67 8.12 -13.17
CA SER A 54 14.74 9.57 -13.37
C SER A 54 13.44 10.12 -13.93
N VAL A 55 13.08 11.35 -13.55
CA VAL A 55 11.96 12.10 -14.15
C VAL A 55 12.16 12.37 -15.64
N GLU A 56 13.40 12.41 -16.09
CA GLU A 56 13.79 12.59 -17.50
C GLU A 56 13.81 11.26 -18.27
N GLY A 57 13.76 10.12 -17.57
CA GLY A 57 13.74 8.81 -18.19
C GLY A 57 12.42 8.51 -18.89
N THR A 58 12.48 7.61 -19.86
CA THR A 58 11.29 7.15 -20.60
C THR A 58 10.44 6.23 -19.74
N PRO A 59 9.10 6.41 -19.68
CA PRO A 59 8.20 5.44 -19.06
C PRO A 59 8.37 4.04 -19.63
N CYS A 60 8.26 3.01 -18.78
CA CYS A 60 8.29 1.64 -19.25
C CYS A 60 7.07 1.33 -20.14
N GLU A 61 7.26 0.37 -21.04
CA GLU A 61 6.18 -0.20 -21.84
C GLU A 61 5.69 -1.51 -21.23
N LEU A 62 4.38 -1.65 -21.14
CA LEU A 62 3.73 -2.89 -20.71
C LEU A 62 3.37 -3.75 -21.91
N THR A 63 3.71 -5.04 -21.84
CA THR A 63 3.20 -6.07 -22.75
C THR A 63 2.49 -7.14 -21.95
N VAL A 64 1.20 -7.29 -22.16
CA VAL A 64 0.42 -8.42 -21.60
C VAL A 64 0.62 -9.61 -22.54
N ILE A 65 1.06 -10.75 -22.00
CA ILE A 65 1.33 -11.98 -22.76
C ILE A 65 0.14 -12.94 -22.63
N ASP A 66 -0.34 -13.14 -21.40
CA ASP A 66 -1.53 -13.92 -21.08
C ASP A 66 -2.14 -13.43 -19.77
N ASP A 67 -3.18 -14.11 -19.26
CA ASP A 67 -3.90 -13.72 -18.03
C ASP A 67 -3.03 -13.65 -16.77
N TYR A 68 -1.84 -14.25 -16.79
CA TYR A 68 -0.94 -14.35 -15.64
C TYR A 68 0.50 -13.98 -15.95
N THR A 69 0.78 -13.53 -17.19
CA THR A 69 2.14 -13.20 -17.62
C THR A 69 2.16 -11.82 -18.28
N PHE A 70 3.00 -10.94 -17.77
CA PHE A 70 3.25 -9.64 -18.38
C PHE A 70 4.74 -9.30 -18.38
N LYS A 71 5.10 -8.34 -19.21
CA LYS A 71 6.48 -7.86 -19.36
C LYS A 71 6.50 -6.33 -19.27
N LEU A 72 7.48 -5.80 -18.53
CA LEU A 72 7.84 -4.39 -18.55
C LEU A 72 9.14 -4.23 -19.36
N THR A 73 9.14 -3.31 -20.30
CA THR A 73 10.28 -3.00 -21.16
C THR A 73 10.73 -1.57 -20.95
N PHE A 74 12.02 -1.38 -20.74
CA PHE A 74 12.68 -0.08 -20.63
C PHE A 74 13.55 0.17 -21.87
N ASP A 75 13.67 1.41 -22.30
CA ASP A 75 14.50 1.82 -23.43
C ASP A 75 16.01 1.76 -23.12
N GLN A 76 16.37 1.69 -21.84
CA GLN A 76 17.75 1.60 -21.37
C GLN A 76 17.88 0.57 -20.23
N PRO A 77 19.12 0.04 -19.99
CA PRO A 77 19.35 -0.91 -18.93
C PRO A 77 18.93 -0.38 -17.55
N TYR A 78 18.16 -1.18 -16.80
CA TYR A 78 17.69 -0.83 -15.46
C TYR A 78 17.87 -2.01 -14.47
N GLY A 79 19.13 -2.51 -14.34
CA GLY A 79 19.43 -3.70 -13.51
C GLY A 79 19.02 -3.60 -12.04
N SER A 80 18.86 -2.39 -11.49
CA SER A 80 18.37 -2.17 -10.13
C SER A 80 16.83 -2.21 -9.99
N PHE A 81 16.07 -2.33 -11.10
CA PHE A 81 14.59 -2.27 -11.07
C PHE A 81 13.96 -3.29 -10.11
N PRO A 82 14.36 -4.59 -10.10
CA PRO A 82 13.77 -5.54 -9.14
C PRO A 82 14.04 -5.19 -7.68
N ALA A 83 15.22 -4.60 -7.39
CA ALA A 83 15.55 -4.15 -6.05
C ALA A 83 14.73 -2.91 -5.64
N HIS A 84 14.54 -1.97 -6.56
CA HIS A 84 13.67 -0.80 -6.33
C HIS A 84 12.23 -1.24 -6.11
N LEU A 85 11.72 -2.18 -6.91
CA LEU A 85 10.38 -2.74 -6.74
C LEU A 85 10.21 -3.41 -5.36
N ALA A 86 11.22 -4.15 -4.90
CA ALA A 86 11.18 -4.85 -3.62
C ALA A 86 11.35 -3.93 -2.40
N ILE A 87 12.13 -2.86 -2.50
CA ILE A 87 12.47 -1.98 -1.36
C ILE A 87 11.48 -0.83 -1.24
N SER A 88 11.09 -0.22 -2.35
CA SER A 88 10.23 0.97 -2.33
C SER A 88 8.76 0.64 -2.09
N ASP A 89 8.34 -0.56 -2.37
CA ASP A 89 6.95 -0.87 -2.65
C ASP A 89 6.22 -1.66 -1.57
N TRP A 90 6.85 -1.92 -0.42
CA TRP A 90 6.05 -2.43 0.69
C TRP A 90 4.96 -1.43 1.13
N VAL A 91 5.15 -0.16 0.80
CA VAL A 91 4.21 0.93 1.09
C VAL A 91 3.30 1.27 -0.10
N GLN A 92 3.73 0.94 -1.33
CA GLN A 92 3.09 1.35 -2.59
C GLN A 92 2.80 0.15 -3.51
N TYR A 93 2.58 -1.04 -2.93
CA TYR A 93 2.39 -2.28 -3.69
C TYR A 93 1.21 -2.25 -4.68
N ASN A 94 0.29 -1.31 -4.48
CA ASN A 94 -0.89 -1.16 -5.33
C ASN A 94 -0.63 -0.40 -6.64
N ASP A 95 0.59 0.07 -6.91
CA ASP A 95 0.84 0.86 -8.12
C ASP A 95 0.73 0.04 -9.41
N LEU A 96 1.35 -1.15 -9.45
CA LEU A 96 1.27 -2.05 -10.62
C LEU A 96 0.08 -3.01 -10.55
N LEU A 97 -0.68 -3.05 -9.48
CA LEU A 97 -1.74 -4.02 -9.28
C LEU A 97 -2.93 -3.35 -8.61
N LYS A 98 -3.93 -3.00 -9.40
CA LYS A 98 -5.14 -2.33 -8.94
C LYS A 98 -6.37 -3.17 -9.26
N PRO A 99 -7.35 -3.29 -8.34
CA PRO A 99 -8.57 -4.05 -8.60
C PRO A 99 -9.39 -3.39 -9.71
N ALA A 100 -9.13 -3.77 -10.96
CA ALA A 100 -9.73 -3.16 -12.14
C ALA A 100 -11.25 -3.25 -12.12
N HIS A 101 -11.81 -4.40 -11.72
CA HIS A 101 -13.27 -4.62 -11.61
C HIS A 101 -13.97 -3.64 -10.66
N TYR A 102 -13.27 -3.19 -9.61
CA TYR A 102 -13.79 -2.20 -8.67
C TYR A 102 -13.55 -0.77 -9.16
N LEU A 103 -12.33 -0.45 -9.59
CA LEU A 103 -11.93 0.93 -9.88
C LEU A 103 -12.49 1.46 -11.20
N LYS A 104 -12.79 0.60 -12.18
CA LYS A 104 -13.43 0.98 -13.44
C LYS A 104 -14.79 1.67 -13.24
N GLN A 105 -15.48 1.38 -12.16
CA GLN A 105 -16.74 2.03 -11.81
C GLN A 105 -16.61 3.53 -11.53
N PHE A 106 -15.38 4.00 -11.29
CA PHE A 106 -15.07 5.39 -10.96
C PHE A 106 -14.17 6.06 -12.00
N HIS A 107 -13.91 5.39 -13.13
CA HIS A 107 -13.01 5.88 -14.18
C HIS A 107 -13.80 6.29 -15.41
N ILE A 108 -13.54 7.50 -15.90
CA ILE A 108 -14.31 8.14 -16.99
C ILE A 108 -14.33 7.33 -18.29
N ASP A 109 -13.28 6.56 -18.60
CA ASP A 109 -13.22 5.73 -19.79
C ASP A 109 -14.12 4.48 -19.73
N TYR A 110 -14.62 4.11 -18.54
CA TYR A 110 -15.42 2.93 -18.30
C TYR A 110 -16.83 3.24 -17.81
N THR A 111 -17.00 4.37 -17.14
CA THR A 111 -18.28 4.78 -16.57
C THR A 111 -18.62 6.17 -17.09
N PRO A 112 -19.75 6.36 -17.75
CA PRO A 112 -20.16 7.66 -18.28
C PRO A 112 -20.21 8.73 -17.17
N LEU A 113 -19.85 9.97 -17.52
CA LEU A 113 -19.84 11.08 -16.57
C LEU A 113 -21.19 11.25 -15.85
N GLU A 114 -22.29 11.03 -16.55
CA GLU A 114 -23.65 11.13 -16.00
C GLU A 114 -23.87 10.19 -14.81
N GLU A 115 -23.20 9.03 -14.79
CA GLU A 115 -23.25 8.07 -13.69
C GLU A 115 -22.27 8.42 -12.56
N LEU A 116 -21.19 9.14 -12.88
CA LEU A 116 -20.21 9.62 -11.89
C LEU A 116 -20.70 10.87 -11.13
N LEU A 117 -21.49 11.74 -11.78
CA LEU A 117 -21.96 13.02 -11.21
C LEU A 117 -22.63 12.87 -9.83
N PRO A 118 -23.55 11.92 -9.58
CA PRO A 118 -24.16 11.74 -8.26
C PRO A 118 -23.14 11.37 -7.18
N LEU A 119 -22.10 10.59 -7.54
CA LEU A 119 -21.04 10.19 -6.63
C LEU A 119 -20.08 11.36 -6.33
N MET A 120 -19.82 12.20 -7.34
CA MET A 120 -19.01 13.40 -7.21
C MET A 120 -19.72 14.44 -6.34
N GLU A 121 -21.01 14.65 -6.52
CA GLU A 121 -21.83 15.54 -5.70
C GLU A 121 -21.83 15.10 -4.23
N ALA A 122 -21.98 13.80 -3.96
CA ALA A 122 -21.94 13.26 -2.60
C ALA A 122 -20.62 13.51 -1.89
N GLU A 123 -19.50 13.54 -2.62
CA GLU A 123 -18.17 13.82 -2.10
C GLU A 123 -17.77 15.32 -2.21
N SER A 124 -18.69 16.18 -2.67
CA SER A 124 -18.45 17.62 -2.92
C SER A 124 -17.32 17.89 -3.93
N ILE A 125 -17.23 17.07 -4.97
CA ILE A 125 -16.26 17.16 -6.06
C ILE A 125 -16.91 17.86 -7.25
N ALA A 126 -16.18 18.78 -7.92
CA ALA A 126 -16.66 19.51 -9.08
C ALA A 126 -16.85 18.58 -10.30
N GLU A 127 -17.79 18.91 -11.20
CA GLU A 127 -18.20 18.07 -12.33
C GLU A 127 -17.07 17.77 -13.33
N ASP A 128 -16.04 18.61 -13.40
CA ASP A 128 -14.87 18.46 -14.26
C ASP A 128 -13.69 17.77 -13.56
N GLU A 129 -13.85 17.36 -12.29
CA GLU A 129 -12.79 16.77 -11.48
C GLU A 129 -13.04 15.28 -11.18
N TRP A 130 -13.50 14.49 -12.16
CA TRP A 130 -13.74 13.05 -11.99
C TRP A 130 -12.54 12.30 -11.40
N PHE A 131 -11.32 12.72 -11.74
CA PHE A 131 -10.09 12.14 -11.23
C PHE A 131 -9.94 12.30 -9.71
N ASN A 132 -10.55 13.32 -9.11
CA ASN A 132 -10.60 13.46 -7.66
C ASN A 132 -11.51 12.39 -7.05
N LEU A 133 -12.67 12.08 -7.66
CA LEU A 133 -13.50 10.94 -7.24
C LEU A 133 -12.70 9.64 -7.32
N PHE A 134 -12.03 9.37 -8.44
CA PHE A 134 -11.20 8.20 -8.62
C PHE A 134 -10.13 8.11 -7.51
N ASN A 135 -9.47 9.22 -7.19
CA ASN A 135 -8.46 9.31 -6.14
C ASN A 135 -9.02 9.04 -4.73
N THR A 136 -10.28 9.37 -4.46
CA THR A 136 -10.91 9.00 -3.19
C THR A 136 -11.13 7.49 -3.09
N LYS A 137 -11.35 6.78 -4.20
CA LYS A 137 -11.64 5.35 -4.25
C LYS A 137 -10.39 4.48 -4.37
N GLN A 138 -9.34 4.92 -5.08
CA GLN A 138 -8.12 4.14 -5.21
C GLN A 138 -7.25 4.18 -3.94
N MET A 139 -6.47 3.12 -3.72
CA MET A 139 -5.37 3.11 -2.76
C MET A 139 -4.04 3.32 -3.49
N THR A 140 -3.25 4.28 -3.03
CA THR A 140 -1.90 4.57 -3.53
C THR A 140 -0.82 4.25 -2.50
N HIS A 141 -1.22 3.97 -1.25
CA HIS A 141 -0.32 3.72 -0.14
C HIS A 141 -0.92 2.68 0.81
N LEU A 142 -0.10 1.77 1.31
CA LEU A 142 -0.56 0.68 2.19
C LEU A 142 -1.26 1.20 3.47
N SER A 143 -0.85 2.35 4.00
CA SER A 143 -1.52 2.93 5.18
C SER A 143 -3.00 3.28 4.96
N GLN A 144 -3.42 3.43 3.71
CA GLN A 144 -4.82 3.74 3.37
C GLN A 144 -5.78 2.55 3.62
N ILE A 145 -5.23 1.36 3.85
CA ILE A 145 -6.03 0.22 4.31
C ILE A 145 -6.75 0.52 5.64
N CYS A 146 -6.17 1.43 6.46
CA CYS A 146 -6.77 1.90 7.71
C CYS A 146 -7.74 3.07 7.52
N ASN A 147 -8.05 3.48 6.28
CA ASN A 147 -9.00 4.56 6.01
C ASN A 147 -10.43 4.01 5.90
N PRO A 148 -11.36 4.39 6.80
CA PRO A 148 -12.74 3.93 6.74
C PRO A 148 -13.46 4.24 5.42
N GLN A 149 -13.07 5.31 4.73
CA GLN A 149 -13.64 5.67 3.42
C GLN A 149 -13.25 4.71 2.29
N LYS A 150 -12.31 3.80 2.55
CA LYS A 150 -11.79 2.81 1.59
C LYS A 150 -12.07 1.36 2.00
N MET A 151 -13.05 1.13 2.88
CA MET A 151 -13.39 -0.22 3.33
C MET A 151 -13.85 -1.13 2.19
N ASP A 152 -14.53 -0.56 1.19
CA ASP A 152 -15.04 -1.32 0.04
C ASP A 152 -13.96 -1.64 -1.01
N HIS A 153 -12.75 -1.05 -0.88
CA HIS A 153 -11.65 -1.29 -1.82
C HIS A 153 -11.09 -2.70 -1.64
N PRO A 154 -11.13 -3.57 -2.66
CA PRO A 154 -10.56 -4.91 -2.59
C PRO A 154 -9.05 -4.88 -2.35
N VAL A 155 -8.57 -5.74 -1.46
CA VAL A 155 -7.16 -5.78 -1.04
C VAL A 155 -6.56 -7.18 -1.13
N LEU A 156 -5.22 -7.25 -1.16
CA LEU A 156 -4.44 -8.49 -1.10
C LEU A 156 -3.75 -8.68 0.26
N THR A 157 -4.15 -7.90 1.27
CA THR A 157 -3.61 -7.99 2.62
C THR A 157 -4.21 -9.14 3.40
N PRO A 158 -3.54 -9.62 4.47
CA PRO A 158 -4.05 -10.73 5.27
C PRO A 158 -5.36 -10.43 5.99
N TRP A 159 -5.62 -9.18 6.31
CA TRP A 159 -6.89 -8.70 6.88
C TRP A 159 -7.43 -7.52 6.07
N TYR A 160 -8.72 -7.35 6.08
CA TYR A 160 -9.43 -6.17 5.56
C TYR A 160 -10.37 -5.61 6.63
N MET A 161 -10.61 -4.31 6.57
CA MET A 161 -11.45 -3.62 7.54
C MET A 161 -12.93 -3.90 7.23
N THR A 162 -13.70 -4.25 8.28
CA THR A 162 -15.13 -4.54 8.17
C THR A 162 -16.01 -3.50 8.84
N SER A 163 -15.48 -2.80 9.83
CA SER A 163 -16.20 -1.68 10.45
C SER A 163 -15.27 -0.70 11.14
N HIS A 164 -15.77 0.53 11.29
CA HIS A 164 -15.16 1.59 12.07
C HIS A 164 -16.25 2.37 12.79
N ASP A 165 -16.14 2.45 14.13
CA ASP A 165 -17.04 3.25 14.94
C ASP A 165 -16.30 3.82 16.17
N ALA A 166 -16.49 5.10 16.43
CA ALA A 166 -15.93 5.81 17.60
C ALA A 166 -14.44 5.57 17.87
N GLY A 167 -13.64 5.43 16.81
CA GLY A 167 -12.19 5.17 16.91
C GLY A 167 -11.81 3.70 17.14
N VAL A 168 -12.78 2.79 17.07
CA VAL A 168 -12.54 1.34 17.06
C VAL A 168 -12.62 0.84 15.63
N TYR A 169 -11.59 0.14 15.18
CA TYR A 169 -11.49 -0.48 13.86
C TYR A 169 -11.55 -1.99 14.03
N MET A 170 -12.44 -2.63 13.27
CA MET A 170 -12.56 -4.08 13.23
C MET A 170 -12.08 -4.61 11.89
N TRP A 171 -11.36 -5.71 11.94
CA TRP A 171 -10.77 -6.36 10.79
C TRP A 171 -11.11 -7.83 10.80
N GLU A 172 -11.34 -8.39 9.62
CA GLU A 172 -11.52 -9.82 9.42
C GLU A 172 -10.41 -10.40 8.54
N ARG A 173 -10.09 -11.65 8.75
CA ARG A 173 -9.17 -12.41 7.94
C ARG A 173 -9.64 -12.46 6.49
N ASN A 174 -8.75 -12.13 5.57
CA ASN A 174 -8.99 -12.30 4.14
C ASN A 174 -9.01 -13.79 3.78
N PRO A 175 -10.17 -14.37 3.41
CA PRO A 175 -10.29 -15.78 3.09
C PRO A 175 -9.55 -16.18 1.81
N TYR A 176 -9.13 -15.19 1.00
CA TYR A 176 -8.39 -15.36 -0.24
C TYR A 176 -6.93 -14.97 -0.13
N TYR A 177 -6.42 -14.73 1.09
CA TYR A 177 -5.02 -14.37 1.25
C TYR A 177 -4.09 -15.44 0.70
N PHE A 178 -3.16 -15.05 -0.16
CA PHE A 178 -2.38 -15.96 -1.01
C PHE A 178 -1.20 -16.64 -0.33
N LYS A 179 -0.87 -16.26 0.92
CA LYS A 179 0.25 -16.89 1.63
C LYS A 179 -0.21 -18.08 2.45
N VAL A 180 0.65 -19.09 2.45
CA VAL A 180 0.52 -20.31 3.27
C VAL A 180 1.77 -20.49 4.11
N ASP A 181 1.66 -21.27 5.18
CA ASP A 181 2.81 -21.74 5.96
C ASP A 181 3.56 -22.89 5.26
N THR A 182 4.58 -23.43 5.92
CA THR A 182 5.38 -24.56 5.41
C THR A 182 4.61 -25.88 5.32
N GLU A 183 3.46 -25.97 5.99
CA GLU A 183 2.57 -27.14 6.00
C GLU A 183 1.40 -26.99 5.02
N GLY A 184 1.31 -25.83 4.34
CA GLY A 184 0.26 -25.54 3.38
C GLY A 184 -1.00 -24.94 4.00
N ASN A 185 -1.02 -24.61 5.30
CA ASN A 185 -2.15 -23.94 5.92
C ASN A 185 -2.20 -22.47 5.52
N GLN A 186 -3.38 -21.98 5.20
CA GLN A 186 -3.57 -20.59 4.81
C GLN A 186 -3.36 -19.63 5.97
N LEU A 187 -2.58 -18.58 5.73
CA LEU A 187 -2.39 -17.46 6.65
C LEU A 187 -3.46 -16.36 6.40
N PRO A 188 -3.74 -15.49 7.37
CA PRO A 188 -3.27 -15.52 8.76
C PRO A 188 -4.08 -16.52 9.61
N TYR A 189 -3.53 -16.93 10.77
CA TYR A 189 -4.25 -17.78 11.72
C TYR A 189 -5.28 -17.04 12.57
N ILE A 190 -5.10 -15.72 12.74
CA ILE A 190 -5.98 -14.86 13.54
C ILE A 190 -7.15 -14.43 12.68
N ASP A 191 -8.37 -14.74 13.10
CA ASP A 191 -9.59 -14.43 12.34
C ASP A 191 -9.98 -12.95 12.43
N TYR A 192 -9.84 -12.34 13.61
CA TYR A 192 -10.28 -10.97 13.86
C TYR A 192 -9.19 -10.13 14.51
N LEU A 193 -9.08 -8.88 14.07
CA LEU A 193 -8.27 -7.87 14.75
C LEU A 193 -9.18 -6.72 15.17
N ARG A 194 -8.95 -6.23 16.39
CA ARG A 194 -9.50 -4.98 16.88
C ARG A 194 -8.37 -3.98 17.06
N SER A 195 -8.52 -2.79 16.53
CA SER A 195 -7.57 -1.70 16.71
C SER A 195 -8.27 -0.49 17.30
N ASP A 196 -7.82 -0.02 18.45
CA ASP A 196 -8.35 1.16 19.13
C ASP A 196 -7.46 2.38 18.80
N LEU A 197 -8.05 3.45 18.28
CA LEU A 197 -7.35 4.71 18.06
C LEU A 197 -7.15 5.44 19.40
N ILE A 198 -5.91 5.54 19.84
CA ILE A 198 -5.54 6.26 21.06
C ILE A 198 -4.64 7.42 20.69
N SER A 199 -5.14 8.64 20.86
CA SER A 199 -4.44 9.88 20.48
C SER A 199 -3.26 10.15 21.41
N GLU A 200 -3.42 9.89 22.71
CA GLU A 200 -2.44 10.21 23.73
C GLU A 200 -1.43 9.07 23.92
N ARG A 201 -0.18 9.35 23.62
CA ARG A 201 0.90 8.35 23.69
C ARG A 201 1.11 7.76 25.09
N GLU A 202 0.99 8.58 26.13
CA GLU A 202 1.15 8.11 27.50
C GLU A 202 0.00 7.17 27.90
N THR A 203 -1.23 7.47 27.48
CA THR A 203 -2.39 6.58 27.68
C THR A 203 -2.18 5.24 26.97
N LEU A 204 -1.71 5.25 25.73
CA LEU A 204 -1.36 4.03 25.00
C LEU A 204 -0.35 3.18 25.76
N MET A 205 0.71 3.81 26.28
CA MET A 205 1.75 3.12 27.03
C MET A 205 1.24 2.54 28.34
N LEU A 206 0.38 3.27 29.09
CA LEU A 206 -0.21 2.77 30.33
C LEU A 206 -1.08 1.54 30.08
N ARG A 207 -1.96 1.58 29.09
CA ARG A 207 -2.81 0.45 28.70
C ARG A 207 -2.00 -0.74 28.23
N ALA A 208 -0.90 -0.52 27.49
CA ALA A 208 0.02 -1.58 27.09
C ALA A 208 0.73 -2.25 28.29
N LEU A 209 1.15 -1.45 29.27
CA LEU A 209 1.81 -1.94 30.49
C LEU A 209 0.87 -2.75 31.40
N THR A 210 -0.43 -2.53 31.32
CA THR A 210 -1.44 -3.31 32.06
C THR A 210 -1.86 -4.58 31.33
N GLY A 211 -1.27 -4.89 30.18
CA GLY A 211 -1.61 -6.08 29.39
C GLY A 211 -2.96 -6.00 28.70
N GLU A 212 -3.47 -4.78 28.46
CA GLU A 212 -4.77 -4.58 27.81
C GLU A 212 -4.73 -4.91 26.31
N PHE A 213 -3.55 -4.87 25.69
CA PHE A 213 -3.36 -5.19 24.28
C PHE A 213 -2.53 -6.46 24.09
N ASP A 214 -2.94 -7.28 23.12
CA ASP A 214 -2.11 -8.39 22.67
C ASP A 214 -0.87 -7.87 21.93
N TYR A 215 -1.02 -6.74 21.21
CA TYR A 215 0.08 -6.10 20.47
C TYR A 215 -0.11 -4.56 20.45
N PRO A 216 0.73 -3.79 21.15
CA PRO A 216 0.60 -2.33 21.22
C PRO A 216 1.13 -1.57 19.97
N GLY A 217 1.58 -2.29 18.95
CA GLY A 217 2.13 -1.70 17.74
C GLY A 217 3.55 -1.14 17.89
N GLU A 218 3.98 -0.37 16.89
CA GLU A 218 5.37 0.12 16.77
C GLU A 218 5.73 1.30 17.69
N ARG A 219 4.81 1.76 18.52
CA ARG A 219 4.99 2.99 19.31
C ARG A 219 5.57 2.78 20.70
N ALA A 220 6.03 1.56 21.01
CA ALA A 220 6.73 1.29 22.24
C ALA A 220 8.04 2.11 22.33
N SER A 221 8.24 2.80 23.44
CA SER A 221 9.40 3.67 23.65
C SER A 221 10.47 2.97 24.47
N LEU A 222 11.68 2.87 23.94
CA LEU A 222 12.85 2.34 24.68
C LEU A 222 13.14 3.11 25.97
N LYS A 223 12.68 4.36 26.10
CA LYS A 223 12.80 5.14 27.36
C LYS A 223 12.00 4.52 28.50
N LYS A 224 10.96 3.75 28.18
CA LYS A 224 10.10 3.05 29.16
C LYS A 224 10.53 1.59 29.37
N LEU A 225 11.64 1.15 28.77
CA LEU A 225 12.09 -0.24 28.85
C LEU A 225 12.26 -0.77 30.29
N PRO A 226 12.81 -0.01 31.27
CA PRO A 226 12.89 -0.47 32.66
C PRO A 226 11.51 -0.81 33.24
N LEU A 227 10.52 0.07 33.05
CA LEU A 227 9.16 -0.16 33.51
C LEU A 227 8.49 -1.35 32.77
N MET A 228 8.76 -1.51 31.48
CA MET A 228 8.26 -2.65 30.73
C MET A 228 8.83 -3.98 31.27
N ARG A 229 10.12 -4.01 31.65
CA ARG A 229 10.73 -5.18 32.26
C ARG A 229 10.11 -5.58 33.58
N GLU A 230 9.73 -4.61 34.43
CA GLU A 230 8.99 -4.88 35.67
C GLU A 230 7.65 -5.57 35.38
N GLN A 231 6.94 -5.18 34.33
CA GLN A 231 5.68 -5.81 33.94
C GLN A 231 5.88 -7.18 33.27
N GLU A 232 7.01 -7.36 32.58
CA GLU A 232 7.39 -8.68 32.06
C GLU A 232 7.71 -9.65 33.20
N ASP A 233 8.48 -9.21 34.21
CA ASP A 233 8.78 -9.99 35.42
C ASP A 233 7.50 -10.34 36.22
N ALA A 234 6.50 -9.47 36.16
CA ALA A 234 5.17 -9.73 36.73
C ALA A 234 4.29 -10.64 35.86
N GLY A 235 4.76 -11.04 34.68
CA GLY A 235 4.04 -11.94 33.76
C GLY A 235 2.87 -11.29 33.00
N LEU A 236 2.78 -9.96 32.98
CA LEU A 236 1.69 -9.24 32.31
C LEU A 236 1.94 -9.01 30.82
N ILE A 237 3.20 -8.89 30.40
CA ILE A 237 3.59 -8.66 29.00
C ILE A 237 4.81 -9.49 28.66
N ASN A 238 5.06 -9.65 27.36
CA ASN A 238 6.31 -10.22 26.82
C ASN A 238 7.04 -9.18 25.98
N ILE A 239 8.36 -9.06 26.13
CA ILE A 239 9.18 -8.11 25.41
C ILE A 239 10.10 -8.84 24.44
N TYR A 240 9.91 -8.57 23.16
CA TYR A 240 10.78 -9.07 22.10
C TYR A 240 11.64 -7.94 21.56
N MET A 241 12.94 -8.04 21.75
CA MET A 241 13.92 -7.07 21.23
C MET A 241 14.32 -7.46 19.80
N ALA A 242 13.73 -6.78 18.83
CA ALA A 242 14.14 -6.95 17.43
C ALA A 242 15.45 -6.20 17.13
N ARG A 243 16.25 -6.74 16.22
CA ARG A 243 17.39 -6.00 15.64
C ARG A 243 16.81 -4.95 14.70
N MET A 244 16.79 -3.71 15.16
CA MET A 244 16.30 -2.60 14.33
C MET A 244 17.48 -1.89 13.67
N HIS A 245 17.36 -1.63 12.36
CA HIS A 245 18.18 -0.61 11.72
C HIS A 245 17.66 0.76 12.17
N ARG A 246 18.44 1.47 12.98
CA ARG A 246 18.21 2.89 13.16
C ARG A 246 18.73 3.60 11.93
N LEU A 247 17.87 4.39 11.31
CA LEU A 247 18.34 5.39 10.37
C LEU A 247 19.23 6.37 11.16
N PRO A 248 20.45 6.62 10.70
CA PRO A 248 21.29 7.62 11.34
C PRO A 248 20.60 8.98 11.31
N TYR A 249 20.81 9.79 12.34
CA TYR A 249 20.41 11.18 12.27
C TYR A 249 21.15 11.82 11.10
N SER A 250 20.42 12.33 10.11
CA SER A 250 21.01 13.03 8.98
C SER A 250 20.55 14.49 9.00
N ALA A 251 21.47 15.41 8.87
CA ALA A 251 21.14 16.78 8.51
C ALA A 251 20.92 16.84 7.00
N ARG A 252 19.76 17.30 6.58
CA ARG A 252 19.48 17.55 5.17
C ARG A 252 19.72 19.01 4.89
N LEU A 253 20.62 19.29 3.96
CA LEU A 253 20.87 20.64 3.48
C LEU A 253 19.70 21.07 2.58
N ASN A 254 19.32 22.33 2.71
CA ASN A 254 18.35 22.93 1.79
C ASN A 254 19.11 23.42 0.54
N TYR A 255 19.06 22.62 -0.53
CA TYR A 255 19.75 22.97 -1.79
C TYR A 255 19.16 24.19 -2.52
N THR A 256 17.99 24.68 -2.10
CA THR A 256 17.39 25.91 -2.62
C THR A 256 17.67 27.13 -1.73
N TYR A 257 18.44 26.96 -0.66
CA TYR A 257 18.80 28.08 0.21
C TYR A 257 19.66 29.10 -0.56
N PRO A 258 19.33 30.42 -0.47
CA PRO A 258 19.97 31.43 -1.32
C PRO A 258 21.47 31.65 -1.02
N ASP A 259 21.94 31.36 0.19
CA ASP A 259 23.35 31.47 0.55
C ASP A 259 24.17 30.29 0.00
N PRO A 260 25.15 30.53 -0.89
CA PRO A 260 25.94 29.46 -1.53
C PRO A 260 26.83 28.68 -0.57
N VAL A 261 27.08 29.15 0.65
CA VAL A 261 27.84 28.45 1.67
C VAL A 261 27.04 27.28 2.28
N TRP A 262 25.71 27.37 2.25
CA TRP A 262 24.78 26.38 2.81
C TRP A 262 24.02 25.55 1.77
N ARG A 263 24.44 25.67 0.52
CA ARG A 263 23.85 24.97 -0.63
C ARG A 263 24.47 23.62 -0.90
#